data_5b1c0b10b00d370491670c42484e7460
#
_entry.id   5b1c0b10b00d370491670c42484e7460
#
_cell.length_a   1.000
_cell.length_b   1.000
_cell.length_c   1.000
_cell.angle_alpha   90.00
_cell.angle_beta   90.00
_cell.angle_gamma   90.00
#
_symmetry.space_group_name_H-M   'P 1'
#
loop_
_entity.id
_entity.type
_entity.pdbx_description
1 polymer ?
#
loop_
_entity_poly.entity_id
_entity_poly.type
_entity_poly.pdbx_seq_one_letter_code
_entity_poly.pdbx_strand_id
1 'polypeptide(L)'
;MKVLMSLGIVITLSLIGGSIEAKAAGCEAIGNVRFICDQLGPEDLAAVPGSDWVLSSGMAANGAIRLINLRDKSTTVLFPSTASTERPNKKTYESCPGPIGSEGDKFRAHGLYLRPGQNAVHTLYVVHHGGRESIEVFELDARPKAPTLTWIGCAVAPDPIGLNSVVGLSDGGFITTNFLPRGTDAAARERMMAGEINGEVWEWHPGTGWKKVPGSEAAGPNGLEISKDGKWLYIGGWGSQSFIRLSRGQTPVKRDSVSVGFRLDNLRWAPDGTLLAAGQGGTAPSQTSNVAKVNPTTLKVEELIRHPSIDGFGVTTVAIQVANELWLGSVRGDRIAIFPLVQSPPSR
;
A
#
# COMPACT_ATOMS: atom_id res chain seq x y z
N MET A 1 27.80 17.18 80.87
CA MET A 1 26.80 17.07 79.86
C MET A 1 27.52 17.05 78.48
N LYS A 2 27.82 15.86 77.94
CA LYS A 2 28.48 15.70 76.64
C LYS A 2 27.43 15.40 75.60
N VAL A 3 27.28 16.28 74.59
CA VAL A 3 26.40 16.08 73.42
C VAL A 3 27.19 15.37 72.34
N LEU A 4 26.78 14.14 71.97
CA LEU A 4 27.27 13.44 70.77
C LEU A 4 26.49 13.92 69.55
N MET A 5 27.19 14.46 68.56
CA MET A 5 26.69 14.70 67.25
C MET A 5 26.89 13.44 66.37
N SER A 6 25.81 12.78 65.94
CA SER A 6 25.85 11.72 64.95
C SER A 6 25.82 12.33 63.57
N LEU A 7 26.81 12.00 62.73
CA LEU A 7 26.91 12.38 61.33
C LEU A 7 26.25 11.28 60.51
N GLY A 8 25.07 11.56 59.96
CA GLY A 8 24.38 10.65 59.03
C GLY A 8 24.89 10.82 57.60
N ILE A 9 25.47 9.76 57.04
CA ILE A 9 25.85 9.70 55.63
C ILE A 9 24.60 9.31 54.81
N VAL A 10 24.12 10.22 53.97
CA VAL A 10 23.06 9.93 52.99
C VAL A 10 23.71 9.43 51.71
N ILE A 11 23.58 8.13 51.44
CA ILE A 11 23.97 7.53 50.16
C ILE A 11 22.80 7.71 49.21
N THR A 12 22.93 8.60 48.22
CA THR A 12 22.01 8.72 47.11
C THR A 12 22.32 7.65 46.04
N LEU A 13 21.49 6.61 45.98
CA LEU A 13 21.50 5.63 44.89
C LEU A 13 20.85 6.26 43.66
N SER A 14 21.64 6.61 42.65
CA SER A 14 21.17 7.02 41.33
C SER A 14 20.72 5.76 40.55
N LEU A 15 19.42 5.51 40.51
CA LEU A 15 18.81 4.54 39.64
C LEU A 15 18.88 5.08 38.18
N ILE A 16 19.79 4.54 37.38
CA ILE A 16 19.77 4.69 35.92
C ILE A 16 18.65 3.81 35.44
N GLY A 17 17.46 4.37 35.34
CA GLY A 17 16.31 3.75 34.70
C GLY A 17 16.48 3.77 33.19
N GLY A 18 17.10 2.73 32.60
CA GLY A 18 16.95 2.44 31.19
C GLY A 18 15.50 2.00 30.95
N SER A 19 14.72 2.82 30.24
CA SER A 19 13.42 2.41 29.72
C SER A 19 13.63 1.26 28.75
N ILE A 20 13.40 0.04 29.19
CA ILE A 20 13.18 -1.11 28.31
C ILE A 20 11.78 -0.86 27.72
N GLU A 21 11.72 -0.34 26.49
CA GLU A 21 10.47 -0.38 25.72
C GLU A 21 10.03 -1.84 25.66
N ALA A 22 8.94 -2.16 26.32
CA ALA A 22 8.33 -3.48 26.24
C ALA A 22 7.86 -3.68 24.78
N LYS A 23 8.61 -4.47 24.03
CA LYS A 23 8.24 -4.90 22.68
C LYS A 23 6.89 -5.62 22.78
N ALA A 24 5.90 -5.23 21.97
CA ALA A 24 4.58 -5.86 21.98
C ALA A 24 4.75 -7.40 21.87
N ALA A 25 4.06 -8.14 22.75
CA ALA A 25 4.12 -9.59 22.75
C ALA A 25 3.74 -10.13 21.36
N GLY A 26 4.57 -11.01 20.80
CA GLY A 26 4.35 -11.59 19.47
C GLY A 26 4.98 -10.84 18.29
N CYS A 27 5.88 -9.87 18.56
CA CYS A 27 6.63 -9.15 17.50
C CYS A 27 8.06 -9.70 17.31
N GLU A 28 8.34 -10.87 17.85
CA GLU A 28 9.63 -11.53 17.70
C GLU A 28 9.82 -12.02 16.26
N ALA A 29 11.07 -12.08 15.82
CA ALA A 29 11.40 -12.64 14.52
C ALA A 29 11.05 -14.14 14.45
N ILE A 30 10.57 -14.61 13.31
CA ILE A 30 10.33 -16.01 13.01
C ILE A 30 11.35 -16.44 11.96
N GLY A 31 12.35 -17.23 12.37
CA GLY A 31 13.48 -17.56 11.51
C GLY A 31 14.23 -16.29 11.07
N ASN A 32 14.28 -16.05 9.76
CA ASN A 32 14.89 -14.85 9.18
C ASN A 32 13.89 -13.72 8.87
N VAL A 33 12.61 -13.91 9.20
CA VAL A 33 11.55 -12.92 8.98
C VAL A 33 11.44 -12.02 10.21
N ARG A 34 11.57 -10.71 10.02
CA ARG A 34 11.39 -9.68 11.07
C ARG A 34 10.08 -8.95 10.86
N PHE A 35 9.60 -8.25 11.88
CA PHE A 35 8.30 -7.56 11.83
C PHE A 35 8.39 -6.11 12.28
N ILE A 36 7.49 -5.29 11.73
CA ILE A 36 7.10 -3.98 12.24
C ILE A 36 5.65 -4.11 12.67
N CYS A 37 5.41 -4.19 13.97
CA CYS A 37 4.10 -4.46 14.57
C CYS A 37 3.26 -3.20 14.79
N ASP A 38 2.10 -3.37 15.44
CA ASP A 38 1.14 -2.31 15.75
C ASP A 38 0.61 -1.59 14.50
N GLN A 39 0.47 -2.35 13.40
CA GLN A 39 -0.18 -1.90 12.19
C GLN A 39 -1.69 -2.21 12.23
N LEU A 40 -2.48 -1.62 11.34
CA LEU A 40 -3.93 -1.81 11.26
C LEU A 40 -4.34 -2.27 9.85
N GLY A 41 -3.95 -3.50 9.48
CA GLY A 41 -4.12 -4.00 8.13
C GLY A 41 -3.27 -3.19 7.14
N PRO A 42 -1.92 -3.28 7.21
CA PRO A 42 -1.02 -2.54 6.32
C PRO A 42 -1.09 -3.15 4.91
N GLU A 43 -2.18 -2.86 4.22
CA GLU A 43 -2.54 -3.50 2.95
C GLU A 43 -1.59 -3.07 1.84
N ASP A 44 -1.18 -1.78 1.84
CA ASP A 44 -0.32 -1.22 0.81
C ASP A 44 0.82 -0.39 1.39
N LEU A 45 1.95 -0.38 0.66
CA LEU A 45 3.19 0.28 1.05
C LEU A 45 3.73 1.14 -0.10
N ALA A 46 4.25 2.33 0.23
CA ALA A 46 4.92 3.20 -0.74
C ALA A 46 6.16 3.85 -0.13
N ALA A 47 7.33 3.62 -0.74
CA ALA A 47 8.56 4.30 -0.32
C ALA A 47 8.51 5.79 -0.71
N VAL A 48 8.94 6.66 0.21
CA VAL A 48 9.04 8.10 -0.07
C VAL A 48 10.39 8.39 -0.73
N PRO A 49 10.40 8.85 -1.98
CA PRO A 49 11.63 9.01 -2.75
C PRO A 49 12.65 9.93 -2.08
N GLY A 50 13.92 9.50 -2.06
CA GLY A 50 15.03 10.29 -1.52
C GLY A 50 14.98 10.52 -0.01
N SER A 51 14.24 9.69 0.74
CA SER A 51 14.07 9.83 2.18
C SER A 51 14.22 8.49 2.92
N ASP A 52 14.23 8.56 4.25
CA ASP A 52 14.25 7.37 5.14
C ASP A 52 12.81 6.96 5.58
N TRP A 53 11.81 7.12 4.70
CA TRP A 53 10.43 6.91 5.07
C TRP A 53 9.67 6.00 4.12
N VAL A 54 8.75 5.22 4.68
CA VAL A 54 7.75 4.41 3.96
C VAL A 54 6.36 4.79 4.46
N LEU A 55 5.43 4.97 3.52
CA LEU A 55 4.00 5.09 3.83
C LEU A 55 3.37 3.71 3.89
N SER A 56 2.46 3.53 4.82
CA SER A 56 1.60 2.34 4.93
C SER A 56 0.14 2.75 4.97
N SER A 57 -0.69 2.07 4.20
CA SER A 57 -2.15 2.18 4.35
C SER A 57 -2.63 1.37 5.56
N GLY A 58 -3.83 1.67 6.05
CA GLY A 58 -4.52 0.92 7.10
C GLY A 58 -5.93 0.56 6.66
N MET A 59 -6.16 -0.69 6.28
CA MET A 59 -7.45 -1.17 5.76
C MET A 59 -8.43 -1.56 6.86
N ALA A 60 -7.99 -1.71 8.10
CA ALA A 60 -8.86 -2.01 9.25
C ALA A 60 -9.88 -0.89 9.51
N ALA A 61 -10.93 -1.20 10.26
CA ALA A 61 -11.84 -0.17 10.79
C ALA A 61 -11.04 0.83 11.63
N ASN A 62 -11.20 2.13 11.40
CA ASN A 62 -10.36 3.21 11.93
C ASN A 62 -8.90 3.12 11.46
N GLY A 63 -8.69 2.66 10.23
CA GLY A 63 -7.39 2.64 9.59
C GLY A 63 -6.81 4.04 9.43
N ALA A 64 -5.55 4.10 9.03
CA ALA A 64 -4.80 5.34 8.95
C ALA A 64 -3.76 5.27 7.83
N ILE A 65 -3.30 6.42 7.36
CA ILE A 65 -2.02 6.51 6.66
C ILE A 65 -0.93 6.64 7.73
N ARG A 66 0.03 5.75 7.70
CA ARG A 66 1.14 5.70 8.64
C ARG A 66 2.45 5.99 7.94
N LEU A 67 3.39 6.54 8.72
CA LEU A 67 4.74 6.82 8.29
C LEU A 67 5.69 5.94 9.10
N ILE A 68 6.55 5.20 8.41
CA ILE A 68 7.49 4.26 9.01
C ILE A 68 8.91 4.74 8.74
N ASN A 69 9.72 4.89 9.77
CA ASN A 69 11.12 5.26 9.65
C ASN A 69 11.96 4.03 9.26
N LEU A 70 12.79 4.16 8.22
CA LEU A 70 13.64 3.07 7.75
C LEU A 70 14.77 2.69 8.72
N ARG A 71 15.21 3.61 9.59
CA ARG A 71 16.35 3.41 10.49
C ARG A 71 15.97 2.63 11.73
N ASP A 72 14.97 3.11 12.46
CA ASP A 72 14.55 2.56 13.76
C ASP A 72 13.24 1.77 13.72
N LYS A 73 12.56 1.74 12.54
CA LYS A 73 11.28 1.07 12.31
C LYS A 73 10.12 1.67 13.13
N SER A 74 10.32 2.85 13.71
CA SER A 74 9.25 3.55 14.40
C SER A 74 8.11 3.92 13.44
N THR A 75 6.88 3.89 13.95
CA THR A 75 5.67 4.18 13.18
C THR A 75 4.91 5.34 13.80
N THR A 76 4.48 6.28 12.97
CA THR A 76 3.61 7.40 13.37
C THR A 76 2.39 7.50 12.47
N VAL A 77 1.26 7.97 13.01
CA VAL A 77 0.05 8.24 12.22
C VAL A 77 0.19 9.60 11.55
N LEU A 78 0.05 9.64 10.21
CA LEU A 78 0.00 10.88 9.44
C LEU A 78 -1.42 11.39 9.27
N PHE A 79 -2.38 10.47 9.00
CA PHE A 79 -3.76 10.83 8.76
C PHE A 79 -4.70 9.67 9.14
N PRO A 80 -5.87 9.93 9.79
CA PRO A 80 -6.25 11.22 10.35
C PRO A 80 -5.42 11.61 11.57
N SER A 81 -5.09 12.88 11.72
CA SER A 81 -4.38 13.40 12.90
C SER A 81 -4.77 14.86 13.14
N THR A 82 -4.58 15.35 14.38
CA THR A 82 -4.83 16.75 14.72
C THR A 82 -3.84 17.73 14.04
N ALA A 83 -2.73 17.21 13.52
CA ALA A 83 -1.75 17.98 12.75
C ALA A 83 -2.05 17.97 11.24
N SER A 84 -3.06 17.22 10.80
CA SER A 84 -3.45 17.19 9.38
C SER A 84 -3.99 18.54 8.96
N THR A 85 -3.52 19.03 7.83
CA THR A 85 -3.96 20.31 7.24
C THR A 85 -4.78 20.05 5.98
N GLU A 86 -5.60 21.02 5.64
CA GLU A 86 -6.48 20.99 4.47
C GLU A 86 -6.21 22.24 3.61
N ARG A 87 -6.06 22.00 2.30
CA ARG A 87 -5.90 23.05 1.29
C ARG A 87 -6.62 22.63 0.02
N PRO A 88 -7.96 22.71 -0.02
CA PRO A 88 -8.76 22.22 -1.13
C PRO A 88 -8.38 22.86 -2.47
N ASN A 89 -8.01 22.02 -3.44
CA ASN A 89 -7.83 22.45 -4.83
C ASN A 89 -9.14 22.28 -5.61
N LYS A 90 -10.05 23.20 -5.42
CA LYS A 90 -11.38 23.18 -6.09
C LYS A 90 -11.31 23.33 -7.61
N LYS A 91 -10.20 23.82 -8.15
CA LYS A 91 -10.01 23.91 -9.61
C LYS A 91 -9.79 22.52 -10.22
N THR A 92 -9.04 21.67 -9.55
CA THR A 92 -8.75 20.30 -10.02
C THR A 92 -9.85 19.31 -9.59
N TYR A 93 -10.34 19.43 -8.34
CA TYR A 93 -11.29 18.48 -7.74
C TYR A 93 -12.62 19.20 -7.41
N GLU A 94 -13.24 19.84 -8.43
CA GLU A 94 -14.45 20.66 -8.27
C GLU A 94 -15.66 19.86 -7.73
N SER A 95 -15.79 18.60 -8.14
CA SER A 95 -16.89 17.70 -7.72
C SER A 95 -16.66 17.05 -6.35
N CYS A 96 -15.53 17.29 -5.69
CA CYS A 96 -15.26 16.75 -4.36
C CYS A 96 -16.17 17.41 -3.32
N PRO A 97 -16.96 16.66 -2.53
CA PRO A 97 -17.89 17.21 -1.56
C PRO A 97 -17.20 17.88 -0.35
N GLY A 98 -15.88 17.70 -0.19
CA GLY A 98 -15.10 18.25 0.90
C GLY A 98 -14.23 17.19 1.56
N PRO A 99 -13.48 17.56 2.62
CA PRO A 99 -12.66 16.61 3.37
C PRO A 99 -13.51 15.53 4.03
N ILE A 100 -12.84 14.43 4.43
CA ILE A 100 -13.47 13.34 5.15
C ILE A 100 -13.85 13.88 6.54
N GLY A 101 -15.15 13.84 6.86
CA GLY A 101 -15.68 14.35 8.13
C GLY A 101 -15.17 13.55 9.32
N SER A 102 -15.04 14.23 10.47
CA SER A 102 -14.65 13.60 11.74
C SER A 102 -15.78 12.76 12.37
N GLU A 103 -17.03 12.97 11.97
CA GLU A 103 -18.20 12.30 12.53
C GLU A 103 -18.73 11.24 11.57
N GLY A 104 -18.61 9.97 11.96
CA GLY A 104 -19.24 8.83 11.28
C GLY A 104 -18.48 8.27 10.09
N ASP A 105 -17.58 9.01 9.48
CA ASP A 105 -16.77 8.55 8.36
C ASP A 105 -15.43 8.00 8.87
N LYS A 106 -15.40 6.70 9.08
CA LYS A 106 -14.19 6.01 9.51
C LYS A 106 -13.24 5.87 8.33
N PHE A 107 -12.15 6.61 8.37
CA PHE A 107 -11.12 6.52 7.34
C PHE A 107 -10.58 5.10 7.21
N ARG A 108 -10.60 4.55 6.01
CA ARG A 108 -10.05 3.24 5.65
C ARG A 108 -9.21 3.40 4.40
N ALA A 109 -7.89 3.44 4.59
CA ALA A 109 -6.94 3.54 3.50
C ALA A 109 -6.66 2.16 2.92
N HIS A 110 -6.85 1.99 1.62
CA HIS A 110 -6.56 0.79 0.85
C HIS A 110 -5.34 1.03 -0.04
N GLY A 111 -5.47 0.97 -1.36
CA GLY A 111 -4.38 1.19 -2.29
C GLY A 111 -3.77 2.60 -2.17
N LEU A 112 -2.46 2.68 -2.22
CA LEU A 112 -1.67 3.91 -2.19
C LEU A 112 -0.92 4.12 -3.50
N TYR A 113 -0.77 5.35 -3.93
CA TYR A 113 0.19 5.72 -4.97
C TYR A 113 0.84 7.06 -4.64
N LEU A 114 2.15 7.04 -4.44
CA LEU A 114 2.92 8.26 -4.24
C LEU A 114 3.55 8.68 -5.58
N ARG A 115 2.97 9.70 -6.20
CA ARG A 115 3.52 10.29 -7.42
C ARG A 115 4.62 11.27 -7.04
N PRO A 116 5.89 11.00 -7.46
CA PRO A 116 7.00 11.90 -7.19
C PRO A 116 6.77 13.30 -7.77
N GLY A 117 7.06 14.31 -6.98
CA GLY A 117 7.02 15.72 -7.38
C GLY A 117 8.40 16.37 -7.26
N GLN A 118 8.45 17.70 -7.46
CA GLN A 118 9.69 18.47 -7.35
C GLN A 118 9.97 18.88 -5.90
N ASN A 119 11.25 19.11 -5.58
CA ASN A 119 11.69 19.63 -4.28
C ASN A 119 11.14 18.82 -3.09
N ALA A 120 11.10 17.49 -3.20
CA ALA A 120 10.59 16.58 -2.18
C ALA A 120 9.14 16.87 -1.73
N VAL A 121 8.33 17.48 -2.60
CA VAL A 121 6.88 17.63 -2.43
C VAL A 121 6.19 16.71 -3.44
N HIS A 122 5.43 15.74 -2.94
CA HIS A 122 4.85 14.66 -3.71
C HIS A 122 3.32 14.71 -3.65
N THR A 123 2.63 14.01 -4.56
CA THR A 123 1.18 13.83 -4.49
C THR A 123 0.88 12.39 -4.12
N LEU A 124 0.16 12.20 -3.02
CA LEU A 124 -0.31 10.89 -2.57
C LEU A 124 -1.78 10.71 -2.94
N TYR A 125 -2.08 9.65 -3.68
CA TYR A 125 -3.42 9.18 -3.98
C TYR A 125 -3.74 7.98 -3.10
N VAL A 126 -4.94 7.97 -2.52
CA VAL A 126 -5.36 6.94 -1.55
C VAL A 126 -6.75 6.46 -1.92
N VAL A 127 -6.89 5.17 -2.15
CA VAL A 127 -8.20 4.53 -2.21
C VAL A 127 -8.81 4.56 -0.80
N HIS A 128 -9.98 5.14 -0.67
CA HIS A 128 -10.70 5.26 0.58
C HIS A 128 -12.03 4.49 0.53
N HIS A 129 -12.23 3.67 1.56
CA HIS A 129 -13.51 3.03 1.86
C HIS A 129 -13.99 3.51 3.24
N GLY A 130 -15.15 4.06 3.33
CA GLY A 130 -15.69 4.57 4.58
C GLY A 130 -17.10 5.06 4.36
N GLY A 131 -17.40 6.29 4.72
CA GLY A 131 -18.66 6.94 4.40
C GLY A 131 -18.87 7.18 2.91
N ARG A 132 -17.78 7.15 2.13
CA ARG A 132 -17.78 7.23 0.67
C ARG A 132 -16.72 6.32 0.06
N GLU A 133 -16.94 5.91 -1.19
CA GLU A 133 -15.98 5.23 -2.04
C GLU A 133 -15.28 6.29 -2.89
N SER A 134 -14.00 6.54 -2.68
CA SER A 134 -13.31 7.68 -3.31
C SER A 134 -11.81 7.47 -3.46
N ILE A 135 -11.21 8.25 -4.35
CA ILE A 135 -9.78 8.52 -4.29
C ILE A 135 -9.58 9.84 -3.56
N GLU A 136 -8.93 9.77 -2.40
CA GLU A 136 -8.51 10.93 -1.63
C GLU A 136 -7.11 11.36 -2.07
N VAL A 137 -6.89 12.66 -2.20
CA VAL A 137 -5.63 13.20 -2.72
C VAL A 137 -5.00 14.14 -1.70
N PHE A 138 -3.71 13.89 -1.46
CA PHE A 138 -2.92 14.63 -0.50
C PHE A 138 -1.63 15.16 -1.14
N GLU A 139 -1.14 16.26 -0.62
CA GLU A 139 0.23 16.69 -0.80
C GLU A 139 1.06 16.14 0.36
N LEU A 140 2.13 15.40 0.03
CA LEU A 140 3.14 14.94 0.99
C LEU A 140 4.35 15.84 0.87
N ASP A 141 4.65 16.62 1.90
CA ASP A 141 5.88 17.42 2.01
C ASP A 141 6.94 16.63 2.80
N ALA A 142 7.96 16.15 2.09
CA ALA A 142 9.06 15.37 2.66
C ALA A 142 10.33 16.22 2.93
N ARG A 143 10.27 17.56 2.85
CA ARG A 143 11.37 18.47 3.20
C ARG A 143 11.66 18.52 4.70
N PRO A 144 10.65 18.51 5.61
CA PRO A 144 10.88 18.43 7.03
C PRO A 144 11.53 17.11 7.45
N LYS A 145 12.13 17.07 8.65
CA LYS A 145 12.72 15.86 9.23
C LYS A 145 11.74 14.68 9.26
N ALA A 146 10.47 14.96 9.54
CA ALA A 146 9.36 14.02 9.36
C ALA A 146 8.39 14.61 8.33
N PRO A 147 8.01 13.84 7.28
CA PRO A 147 7.03 14.27 6.29
C PRO A 147 5.70 14.70 6.90
N THR A 148 5.06 15.66 6.25
CA THR A 148 3.71 16.13 6.62
C THR A 148 2.73 15.90 5.50
N LEU A 149 1.44 15.78 5.82
CA LEU A 149 0.38 15.48 4.87
C LEU A 149 -0.68 16.58 4.90
N THR A 150 -1.01 17.11 3.72
CA THR A 150 -2.08 18.10 3.52
C THR A 150 -3.12 17.51 2.57
N TRP A 151 -4.36 17.39 3.00
CA TRP A 151 -5.45 16.98 2.11
C TRP A 151 -5.75 18.09 1.09
N ILE A 152 -5.85 17.72 -0.21
CA ILE A 152 -6.06 18.69 -1.28
C ILE A 152 -7.31 18.43 -2.12
N GLY A 153 -7.95 17.27 -2.00
CA GLY A 153 -9.18 17.01 -2.75
C GLY A 153 -9.53 15.52 -2.82
N CYS A 154 -10.57 15.24 -3.57
CA CYS A 154 -11.02 13.87 -3.81
C CYS A 154 -11.80 13.74 -5.12
N ALA A 155 -11.97 12.49 -5.58
CA ALA A 155 -12.96 12.12 -6.58
C ALA A 155 -13.77 10.93 -6.08
N VAL A 156 -15.08 11.12 -5.94
CA VAL A 156 -16.01 10.06 -5.49
C VAL A 156 -16.30 9.13 -6.66
N ALA A 157 -16.19 7.83 -6.42
CA ALA A 157 -16.47 6.82 -7.43
C ALA A 157 -17.99 6.67 -7.65
N PRO A 158 -18.47 6.68 -8.90
CA PRO A 158 -19.86 6.38 -9.19
C PRO A 158 -20.19 4.91 -8.87
N ASP A 159 -21.47 4.65 -8.53
CA ASP A 159 -21.96 3.28 -8.38
C ASP A 159 -21.93 2.55 -9.73
N PRO A 160 -21.60 1.26 -9.77
CA PRO A 160 -21.25 0.39 -8.64
C PRO A 160 -19.73 0.19 -8.46
N ILE A 161 -18.87 1.13 -8.90
CA ILE A 161 -17.41 0.95 -8.85
C ILE A 161 -16.95 0.67 -7.42
N GLY A 162 -16.25 -0.45 -7.21
CA GLY A 162 -15.55 -0.82 -5.98
C GLY A 162 -14.04 -0.69 -6.19
N LEU A 163 -13.46 0.37 -5.65
CA LEU A 163 -12.05 0.74 -5.84
C LEU A 163 -11.10 -0.24 -5.13
N ASN A 164 -9.87 -0.38 -5.65
CA ASN A 164 -8.84 -1.20 -5.00
C ASN A 164 -7.47 -0.55 -5.10
N SER A 165 -6.88 -0.43 -6.29
CA SER A 165 -5.57 0.15 -6.51
C SER A 165 -5.67 1.44 -7.33
N VAL A 166 -4.67 2.33 -7.22
CA VAL A 166 -4.65 3.61 -7.91
C VAL A 166 -3.24 3.94 -8.42
N VAL A 167 -3.14 4.64 -9.56
CA VAL A 167 -1.91 5.31 -10.03
C VAL A 167 -2.24 6.74 -10.43
N GLY A 168 -1.43 7.70 -9.97
CA GLY A 168 -1.64 9.12 -10.22
C GLY A 168 -1.04 9.60 -11.54
N LEU A 169 -1.73 10.51 -12.22
CA LEU A 169 -1.32 11.14 -13.47
C LEU A 169 -0.77 12.55 -13.27
N SER A 170 -0.11 13.08 -14.31
CA SER A 170 0.59 14.37 -14.22
C SER A 170 -0.34 15.60 -14.18
N ASP A 171 -1.56 15.46 -14.66
CA ASP A 171 -2.58 16.52 -14.69
C ASP A 171 -3.43 16.59 -13.41
N GLY A 172 -3.12 15.78 -12.40
CA GLY A 172 -3.91 15.63 -11.18
C GLY A 172 -5.00 14.56 -11.27
N GLY A 173 -5.16 13.94 -12.45
CA GLY A 173 -5.99 12.77 -12.65
C GLY A 173 -5.36 11.49 -12.10
N PHE A 174 -6.04 10.37 -12.27
CA PHE A 174 -5.57 9.04 -11.84
C PHE A 174 -6.24 7.93 -12.64
N ILE A 175 -5.66 6.74 -12.52
CA ILE A 175 -6.23 5.48 -13.02
C ILE A 175 -6.43 4.56 -11.82
N THR A 176 -7.52 3.80 -11.79
CA THR A 176 -7.87 2.93 -10.65
C THR A 176 -8.55 1.65 -11.13
N THR A 177 -8.44 0.59 -10.34
CA THR A 177 -9.13 -0.68 -10.60
C THR A 177 -10.49 -0.71 -9.93
N ASN A 178 -11.50 -1.26 -10.64
CA ASN A 178 -12.77 -1.72 -10.10
C ASN A 178 -12.65 -3.23 -9.84
N PHE A 179 -12.15 -3.58 -8.67
CA PHE A 179 -11.85 -4.98 -8.31
C PHE A 179 -13.11 -5.82 -8.16
N LEU A 180 -14.05 -5.30 -7.39
CA LEU A 180 -15.30 -5.96 -7.07
C LEU A 180 -16.38 -4.90 -6.99
N PRO A 181 -17.28 -4.83 -7.99
CA PRO A 181 -18.37 -3.86 -7.97
C PRO A 181 -19.16 -3.91 -6.67
N ARG A 182 -19.52 -2.76 -6.13
CA ARG A 182 -20.33 -2.67 -4.91
C ARG A 182 -21.65 -3.39 -5.09
N GLY A 183 -22.08 -4.13 -4.07
CA GLY A 183 -23.27 -4.97 -4.14
C GLY A 183 -23.05 -6.36 -4.77
N THR A 184 -21.81 -6.71 -5.14
CA THR A 184 -21.48 -8.06 -5.61
C THR A 184 -21.81 -9.10 -4.55
N ASP A 185 -22.65 -10.08 -4.89
CA ASP A 185 -23.03 -11.18 -4.02
C ASP A 185 -21.95 -12.28 -3.92
N ALA A 186 -22.17 -13.23 -3.01
CA ALA A 186 -21.22 -14.31 -2.76
C ALA A 186 -21.00 -15.19 -4.02
N ALA A 187 -22.06 -15.49 -4.77
CA ALA A 187 -21.98 -16.34 -5.95
C ALA A 187 -21.17 -15.65 -7.09
N ALA A 188 -21.38 -14.34 -7.29
CA ALA A 188 -20.57 -13.58 -8.25
C ALA A 188 -19.10 -13.49 -7.81
N ARG A 189 -18.83 -13.37 -6.50
CA ARG A 189 -17.46 -13.42 -5.96
C ARG A 189 -16.81 -14.78 -6.21
N GLU A 190 -17.53 -15.88 -6.04
CA GLU A 190 -17.03 -17.24 -6.34
C GLU A 190 -16.70 -17.40 -7.83
N ARG A 191 -17.57 -16.94 -8.74
CA ARG A 191 -17.29 -16.94 -10.18
C ARG A 191 -16.05 -16.13 -10.53
N MET A 192 -15.90 -14.94 -9.95
CA MET A 192 -14.67 -14.14 -10.11
C MET A 192 -13.44 -14.89 -9.60
N MET A 193 -13.51 -15.57 -8.46
CA MET A 193 -12.41 -16.41 -7.96
C MET A 193 -12.11 -17.61 -8.87
N ALA A 194 -13.07 -18.05 -9.67
CA ALA A 194 -12.90 -19.07 -10.71
C ALA A 194 -12.39 -18.49 -12.04
N GLY A 195 -12.14 -17.19 -12.13
CA GLY A 195 -11.57 -16.53 -13.31
C GLY A 195 -12.60 -15.83 -14.22
N GLU A 196 -13.88 -15.75 -13.81
CA GLU A 196 -14.89 -15.00 -14.58
C GLU A 196 -14.63 -13.49 -14.48
N ILE A 197 -14.69 -12.82 -15.61
CA ILE A 197 -14.51 -11.36 -15.70
C ILE A 197 -15.65 -10.66 -14.95
N ASN A 198 -15.28 -9.74 -14.05
CA ASN A 198 -16.25 -9.02 -13.20
C ASN A 198 -15.95 -7.53 -13.00
N GLY A 199 -14.76 -7.09 -13.39
CA GLY A 199 -14.29 -5.71 -13.16
C GLY A 199 -13.39 -5.22 -14.30
N GLU A 200 -12.96 -3.98 -14.20
CA GLU A 200 -12.15 -3.30 -15.20
C GLU A 200 -11.34 -2.15 -14.57
N VAL A 201 -10.61 -1.41 -15.41
CA VAL A 201 -9.85 -0.20 -15.01
C VAL A 201 -10.62 1.05 -15.44
N TRP A 202 -10.62 2.05 -14.58
CA TRP A 202 -11.19 3.37 -14.81
C TRP A 202 -10.13 4.46 -14.73
N GLU A 203 -10.30 5.48 -15.53
CA GLU A 203 -9.47 6.69 -15.54
C GLU A 203 -10.34 7.89 -15.20
N TRP A 204 -9.84 8.78 -14.36
CA TRP A 204 -10.50 10.03 -14.00
C TRP A 204 -9.58 11.20 -14.29
N HIS A 205 -10.14 12.25 -14.90
CA HIS A 205 -9.42 13.49 -15.15
C HIS A 205 -10.23 14.71 -14.68
N PRO A 206 -9.55 15.79 -14.26
CA PRO A 206 -10.21 17.08 -14.00
C PRO A 206 -11.05 17.52 -15.19
N GLY A 207 -12.27 18.00 -14.92
CA GLY A 207 -13.19 18.53 -15.93
C GLY A 207 -13.85 17.51 -16.86
N THR A 208 -13.33 16.27 -16.96
CA THR A 208 -13.94 15.22 -17.81
C THR A 208 -14.53 14.05 -17.02
N GLY A 209 -14.11 13.89 -15.76
CA GLY A 209 -14.64 12.86 -14.88
C GLY A 209 -14.18 11.44 -15.22
N TRP A 210 -15.00 10.45 -14.87
CA TRP A 210 -14.70 9.03 -14.94
C TRP A 210 -14.92 8.46 -16.35
N LYS A 211 -13.96 7.65 -16.81
CA LYS A 211 -14.02 6.95 -18.08
C LYS A 211 -13.41 5.55 -17.96
N LYS A 212 -14.10 4.55 -18.48
CA LYS A 212 -13.60 3.17 -18.55
C LYS A 212 -12.41 3.08 -19.52
N VAL A 213 -11.37 2.35 -19.15
CA VAL A 213 -10.22 2.06 -20.01
C VAL A 213 -10.57 0.85 -20.91
N PRO A 214 -10.55 1.02 -22.24
CA PRO A 214 -10.90 -0.07 -23.17
C PRO A 214 -9.95 -1.27 -23.05
N GLY A 215 -10.51 -2.48 -23.08
CA GLY A 215 -9.76 -3.74 -23.05
C GLY A 215 -9.16 -4.10 -21.69
N SER A 216 -9.57 -3.41 -20.63
CA SER A 216 -9.04 -3.61 -19.27
C SER A 216 -9.83 -4.62 -18.43
N GLU A 217 -10.89 -5.20 -18.99
CA GLU A 217 -11.76 -6.15 -18.29
C GLU A 217 -10.96 -7.36 -17.80
N ALA A 218 -11.13 -7.72 -16.51
CA ALA A 218 -10.41 -8.83 -15.89
C ALA A 218 -11.23 -9.50 -14.77
N ALA A 219 -10.81 -10.70 -14.39
CA ALA A 219 -11.33 -11.37 -13.20
C ALA A 219 -10.64 -10.78 -11.95
N GLY A 220 -11.34 -9.88 -11.26
CA GLY A 220 -10.81 -9.17 -10.11
C GLY A 220 -9.57 -8.36 -10.43
N PRO A 221 -9.63 -7.29 -11.26
CA PRO A 221 -8.49 -6.40 -11.50
C PRO A 221 -8.14 -5.71 -10.19
N ASN A 222 -6.98 -6.06 -9.63
CA ASN A 222 -6.54 -5.66 -8.29
C ASN A 222 -5.40 -4.64 -8.41
N GLY A 223 -4.15 -5.05 -8.19
CA GLY A 223 -2.99 -4.18 -8.26
C GLY A 223 -2.83 -3.50 -9.62
N LEU A 224 -2.36 -2.25 -9.59
CA LEU A 224 -2.19 -1.43 -10.78
C LEU A 224 -0.85 -0.69 -10.73
N GLU A 225 -0.15 -0.69 -11.86
CA GLU A 225 1.01 0.17 -12.10
C GLU A 225 0.99 0.73 -13.52
N ILE A 226 1.77 1.78 -13.75
CA ILE A 226 1.88 2.44 -15.05
C ILE A 226 3.35 2.50 -15.48
N SER A 227 3.60 2.34 -16.77
CA SER A 227 4.96 2.54 -17.32
C SER A 227 5.39 4.01 -17.15
N LYS A 228 6.72 4.23 -17.06
CA LYS A 228 7.30 5.56 -16.88
C LYS A 228 6.89 6.57 -17.97
N ASP A 229 6.66 6.07 -19.20
CA ASP A 229 6.18 6.90 -20.32
C ASP A 229 4.66 7.02 -20.42
N GLY A 230 3.92 6.39 -19.49
CA GLY A 230 2.47 6.43 -19.40
C GLY A 230 1.72 5.62 -20.48
N LYS A 231 2.43 4.83 -21.31
CA LYS A 231 1.85 4.12 -22.47
C LYS A 231 1.37 2.71 -22.17
N TRP A 232 1.73 2.15 -21.02
CA TRP A 232 1.37 0.79 -20.63
C TRP A 232 0.82 0.79 -19.20
N LEU A 233 -0.25 0.05 -19.01
CA LEU A 233 -0.78 -0.31 -17.70
C LEU A 233 -0.40 -1.76 -17.39
N TYR A 234 -0.09 -2.01 -16.14
CA TYR A 234 0.18 -3.33 -15.60
C TYR A 234 -0.87 -3.62 -14.54
N ILE A 235 -1.63 -4.70 -14.74
CA ILE A 235 -2.83 -4.99 -13.95
C ILE A 235 -2.69 -6.38 -13.35
N GLY A 236 -2.91 -6.51 -12.06
CA GLY A 236 -3.04 -7.79 -11.38
C GLY A 236 -4.45 -8.36 -11.57
N GLY A 237 -4.58 -9.48 -12.25
CA GLY A 237 -5.82 -10.25 -12.31
C GLY A 237 -5.89 -11.21 -11.13
N TRP A 238 -6.55 -10.82 -10.04
CA TRP A 238 -6.57 -11.61 -8.81
C TRP A 238 -7.30 -12.95 -9.00
N GLY A 239 -8.48 -12.94 -9.62
CA GLY A 239 -9.23 -14.16 -9.92
C GLY A 239 -8.57 -15.04 -10.97
N SER A 240 -7.97 -14.44 -12.01
CA SER A 240 -7.28 -15.15 -13.08
C SER A 240 -5.83 -15.53 -12.77
N GLN A 241 -5.27 -15.11 -11.61
CA GLN A 241 -3.89 -15.34 -11.21
C GLN A 241 -2.87 -14.90 -12.26
N SER A 242 -3.12 -13.75 -12.86
CA SER A 242 -2.36 -13.28 -14.03
C SER A 242 -1.82 -11.86 -13.83
N PHE A 243 -0.67 -11.62 -14.42
CA PHE A 243 -0.14 -10.29 -14.70
C PHE A 243 -0.56 -9.90 -16.12
N ILE A 244 -1.20 -8.76 -16.29
CA ILE A 244 -1.72 -8.26 -17.56
C ILE A 244 -0.95 -6.99 -17.94
N ARG A 245 -0.46 -6.90 -19.17
CA ARG A 245 0.10 -5.70 -19.79
C ARG A 245 -0.88 -5.17 -20.81
N LEU A 246 -1.34 -3.93 -20.66
CA LEU A 246 -2.34 -3.29 -21.51
C LEU A 246 -1.81 -1.97 -22.06
N SER A 247 -1.90 -1.75 -23.38
CA SER A 247 -1.54 -0.46 -23.96
C SER A 247 -2.58 0.62 -23.63
N ARG A 248 -2.10 1.83 -23.28
CA ARG A 248 -2.94 2.98 -22.98
C ARG A 248 -2.92 3.96 -24.15
N GLY A 249 -4.11 4.42 -24.59
CA GLY A 249 -4.26 5.41 -25.65
C GLY A 249 -3.91 4.93 -27.05
N GLN A 250 -3.79 3.61 -27.26
CA GLN A 250 -3.55 3.01 -28.58
C GLN A 250 -4.80 2.36 -29.15
N THR A 251 -4.95 2.42 -30.48
CA THR A 251 -6.01 1.74 -31.23
C THR A 251 -5.39 1.00 -32.42
N PRO A 252 -5.53 -0.32 -32.54
CA PRO A 252 -6.19 -1.21 -31.58
C PRO A 252 -5.41 -1.35 -30.26
N VAL A 253 -6.15 -1.67 -29.20
CA VAL A 253 -5.55 -1.96 -27.88
C VAL A 253 -4.69 -3.20 -27.98
N LYS A 254 -3.46 -3.13 -27.43
CA LYS A 254 -2.57 -4.30 -27.27
C LYS A 254 -2.67 -4.82 -25.85
N ARG A 255 -2.90 -6.11 -25.71
CA ARG A 255 -3.03 -6.77 -24.41
C ARG A 255 -2.27 -8.09 -24.43
N ASP A 256 -1.38 -8.25 -23.45
CA ASP A 256 -0.65 -9.49 -23.20
C ASP A 256 -0.87 -9.89 -21.73
N SER A 257 -0.74 -11.18 -21.42
CA SER A 257 -0.83 -11.66 -20.05
C SER A 257 0.05 -12.88 -19.82
N VAL A 258 0.46 -13.06 -18.56
CA VAL A 258 1.19 -14.25 -18.11
C VAL A 258 0.65 -14.67 -16.75
N SER A 259 0.55 -16.00 -16.52
CA SER A 259 0.21 -16.52 -15.20
C SER A 259 1.37 -16.29 -14.22
N VAL A 260 1.05 -15.85 -13.00
CA VAL A 260 2.00 -15.76 -11.89
C VAL A 260 1.85 -16.94 -10.91
N GLY A 261 0.79 -17.76 -11.06
CA GLY A 261 0.55 -18.96 -10.26
C GLY A 261 -0.02 -18.72 -8.86
N PHE A 262 -0.41 -17.48 -8.56
CA PHE A 262 -1.05 -17.09 -7.30
C PHE A 262 -2.02 -15.91 -7.55
N ARG A 263 -2.92 -15.65 -6.62
CA ARG A 263 -3.84 -14.50 -6.68
C ARG A 263 -3.06 -13.21 -6.52
N LEU A 264 -2.79 -12.52 -7.65
CA LEU A 264 -2.00 -11.31 -7.69
C LEU A 264 -2.80 -10.16 -7.08
N ASP A 265 -2.28 -9.62 -5.99
CA ASP A 265 -2.85 -8.49 -5.25
C ASP A 265 -2.20 -7.20 -5.73
N ASN A 266 -1.21 -6.63 -5.08
CA ASN A 266 -0.59 -5.39 -5.50
C ASN A 266 0.67 -5.56 -6.36
N LEU A 267 0.95 -4.53 -7.16
CA LEU A 267 2.14 -4.37 -8.01
C LEU A 267 2.97 -3.18 -7.54
N ARG A 268 4.31 -3.30 -7.53
CA ARG A 268 5.21 -2.18 -7.24
C ARG A 268 6.48 -2.27 -8.07
N TRP A 269 6.96 -1.13 -8.55
CA TRP A 269 8.23 -1.06 -9.24
C TRP A 269 9.38 -1.43 -8.32
N ALA A 270 10.25 -2.32 -8.77
CA ALA A 270 11.55 -2.60 -8.16
C ALA A 270 12.61 -1.64 -8.71
N PRO A 271 13.71 -1.39 -7.97
CA PRO A 271 14.80 -0.51 -8.43
C PRO A 271 15.45 -0.92 -9.74
N ASP A 272 15.42 -2.21 -10.08
CA ASP A 272 15.97 -2.78 -11.32
C ASP A 272 15.05 -2.62 -12.55
N GLY A 273 13.91 -1.98 -12.40
CA GLY A 273 12.94 -1.77 -13.48
C GLY A 273 12.04 -2.96 -13.78
N THR A 274 12.02 -3.98 -12.93
CA THR A 274 11.01 -5.02 -12.91
C THR A 274 9.83 -4.63 -12.02
N LEU A 275 8.75 -5.41 -12.04
CA LEU A 275 7.61 -5.24 -11.13
C LEU A 275 7.63 -6.36 -10.10
N LEU A 276 7.50 -5.99 -8.83
CA LEU A 276 7.17 -6.90 -7.75
C LEU A 276 5.66 -7.15 -7.79
N ALA A 277 5.29 -8.40 -8.02
CA ALA A 277 3.93 -8.89 -7.98
C ALA A 277 3.77 -9.66 -6.66
N ALA A 278 2.91 -9.16 -5.77
CA ALA A 278 2.66 -9.78 -4.47
C ALA A 278 1.23 -10.30 -4.38
N GLY A 279 1.00 -11.33 -3.56
CA GLY A 279 -0.34 -11.87 -3.38
C GLY A 279 -0.37 -13.20 -2.67
N GLN A 280 -1.50 -13.91 -2.82
CA GLN A 280 -1.82 -15.10 -2.02
C GLN A 280 -1.91 -16.34 -2.88
N GLY A 281 -1.21 -17.40 -2.46
CA GLY A 281 -1.34 -18.74 -3.02
C GLY A 281 -2.18 -19.66 -2.13
N GLY A 282 -2.70 -20.74 -2.71
CA GLY A 282 -3.45 -21.76 -1.99
C GLY A 282 -4.78 -21.28 -1.39
N THR A 283 -5.33 -22.10 -0.53
CA THR A 283 -6.54 -21.83 0.26
C THR A 283 -6.30 -22.22 1.72
N ALA A 284 -7.09 -21.67 2.65
CA ALA A 284 -6.97 -22.05 4.06
C ALA A 284 -7.16 -23.57 4.25
N PRO A 285 -6.36 -24.23 5.13
CA PRO A 285 -5.34 -23.67 6.00
C PRO A 285 -3.94 -23.52 5.34
N SER A 286 -3.78 -23.92 4.08
CA SER A 286 -2.49 -23.97 3.37
C SER A 286 -2.21 -22.71 2.54
N GLN A 287 -2.67 -21.55 3.00
CA GLN A 287 -2.39 -20.28 2.32
C GLN A 287 -0.91 -19.92 2.39
N THR A 288 -0.43 -19.28 1.32
CA THR A 288 0.95 -18.80 1.23
C THR A 288 1.01 -17.32 0.84
N SER A 289 2.02 -16.63 1.35
CA SER A 289 2.50 -15.35 0.84
C SER A 289 3.39 -15.60 -0.37
N ASN A 290 3.11 -14.95 -1.47
CA ASN A 290 3.85 -15.11 -2.72
C ASN A 290 4.33 -13.73 -3.22
N VAL A 291 5.60 -13.67 -3.62
CA VAL A 291 6.17 -12.52 -4.32
C VAL A 291 6.94 -13.02 -5.54
N ALA A 292 6.68 -12.42 -6.68
CA ALA A 292 7.44 -12.67 -7.89
C ALA A 292 7.94 -11.36 -8.51
N LYS A 293 9.07 -11.42 -9.21
CA LYS A 293 9.48 -10.38 -10.17
C LYS A 293 8.86 -10.67 -11.52
N VAL A 294 8.32 -9.65 -12.15
CA VAL A 294 7.82 -9.72 -13.52
C VAL A 294 8.56 -8.69 -14.37
N ASN A 295 9.19 -9.15 -15.44
CA ASN A 295 9.77 -8.23 -16.42
C ASN A 295 8.65 -7.61 -17.27
N PRO A 296 8.46 -6.28 -17.27
CA PRO A 296 7.32 -5.63 -17.92
C PRO A 296 7.34 -5.73 -19.45
N THR A 297 8.49 -6.04 -20.04
CA THR A 297 8.66 -6.15 -21.50
C THR A 297 8.55 -7.58 -21.99
N THR A 298 9.28 -8.50 -21.36
CA THR A 298 9.34 -9.92 -21.78
C THR A 298 8.29 -10.79 -21.13
N LEU A 299 7.62 -10.31 -20.09
CA LEU A 299 6.67 -11.03 -19.23
C LEU A 299 7.29 -12.25 -18.52
N LYS A 300 8.63 -12.30 -18.42
CA LYS A 300 9.29 -13.33 -17.63
C LYS A 300 8.93 -13.16 -16.15
N VAL A 301 8.50 -14.25 -15.54
CA VAL A 301 8.17 -14.33 -14.11
C VAL A 301 9.27 -15.08 -13.38
N GLU A 302 9.71 -14.56 -12.23
CA GLU A 302 10.69 -15.17 -11.34
C GLU A 302 10.15 -15.15 -9.91
N GLU A 303 9.95 -16.32 -9.31
CA GLU A 303 9.51 -16.42 -7.92
C GLU A 303 10.61 -15.97 -6.97
N LEU A 304 10.29 -15.07 -6.04
CA LEU A 304 11.20 -14.58 -5.00
C LEU A 304 10.85 -15.15 -3.62
N ILE A 305 9.56 -15.20 -3.29
CA ILE A 305 9.06 -15.67 -2.01
C ILE A 305 7.85 -16.58 -2.25
N ARG A 306 7.87 -17.73 -1.56
CA ARG A 306 6.71 -18.57 -1.28
C ARG A 306 6.82 -19.01 0.17
N HIS A 307 6.01 -18.43 1.04
CA HIS A 307 6.07 -18.68 2.48
C HIS A 307 4.67 -18.99 3.02
N PRO A 308 4.50 -20.00 3.89
CA PRO A 308 3.23 -20.24 4.58
C PRO A 308 2.73 -18.97 5.28
N SER A 309 1.41 -18.90 5.52
CA SER A 309 0.84 -17.82 6.32
C SER A 309 1.52 -17.74 7.70
N ILE A 310 1.66 -16.53 8.24
CA ILE A 310 2.30 -16.26 9.53
C ILE A 310 1.24 -15.67 10.45
N ASP A 311 1.17 -16.17 11.69
CA ASP A 311 0.25 -15.64 12.70
C ASP A 311 0.48 -14.16 12.95
N GLY A 312 -0.61 -13.39 13.02
CA GLY A 312 -0.57 -11.93 13.15
C GLY A 312 -0.28 -11.18 11.85
N PHE A 313 0.41 -11.79 10.88
CA PHE A 313 0.60 -11.23 9.54
C PHE A 313 -0.45 -11.77 8.55
N GLY A 314 -0.73 -13.06 8.58
CA GLY A 314 -1.56 -13.73 7.59
C GLY A 314 -0.80 -13.99 6.29
N VAL A 315 -1.29 -13.42 5.19
CA VAL A 315 -0.69 -13.53 3.85
C VAL A 315 -0.50 -12.15 3.22
N THR A 316 0.49 -12.04 2.33
CA THR A 316 0.86 -10.76 1.75
C THR A 316 -0.14 -10.23 0.73
N THR A 317 -0.27 -8.91 0.67
CA THR A 317 -0.98 -8.16 -0.37
C THR A 317 -0.04 -7.29 -1.20
N VAL A 318 1.04 -6.78 -0.62
CA VAL A 318 2.01 -5.91 -1.30
C VAL A 318 3.43 -6.31 -0.95
N ALA A 319 4.37 -6.04 -1.85
CA ALA A 319 5.80 -6.10 -1.59
C ALA A 319 6.50 -4.86 -2.16
N ILE A 320 7.36 -4.24 -1.35
CA ILE A 320 8.30 -3.21 -1.80
C ILE A 320 9.72 -3.64 -1.50
N GLN A 321 10.67 -3.22 -2.32
CA GLN A 321 12.09 -3.41 -2.04
C GLN A 321 12.64 -2.20 -1.29
N VAL A 322 13.23 -2.47 -0.13
CA VAL A 322 13.94 -1.48 0.70
C VAL A 322 15.36 -1.97 0.90
N ALA A 323 16.30 -1.36 0.22
CA ALA A 323 17.70 -1.84 0.18
C ALA A 323 17.78 -3.34 -0.20
N ASN A 324 18.32 -4.18 0.70
CA ASN A 324 18.44 -5.62 0.51
C ASN A 324 17.31 -6.40 1.22
N GLU A 325 16.14 -5.82 1.35
CA GLU A 325 14.99 -6.41 2.03
C GLU A 325 13.74 -6.28 1.17
N LEU A 326 12.82 -7.23 1.30
CA LEU A 326 11.44 -7.10 0.85
C LEU A 326 10.55 -6.86 2.05
N TRP A 327 9.83 -5.75 2.03
CA TRP A 327 8.82 -5.42 3.03
C TRP A 327 7.46 -5.79 2.47
N LEU A 328 6.74 -6.63 3.20
CA LEU A 328 5.45 -7.17 2.81
C LEU A 328 4.35 -6.64 3.71
N GLY A 329 3.30 -6.11 3.11
CA GLY A 329 2.07 -5.73 3.79
C GLY A 329 1.02 -6.83 3.76
N SER A 330 -0.07 -6.66 4.52
CA SER A 330 -1.18 -7.60 4.63
C SER A 330 -2.48 -6.90 4.99
N VAL A 331 -3.57 -7.24 4.30
CA VAL A 331 -4.89 -6.62 4.51
C VAL A 331 -5.50 -6.94 5.89
N ARG A 332 -5.13 -8.05 6.49
CA ARG A 332 -5.69 -8.53 7.77
C ARG A 332 -4.67 -8.59 8.90
N GLY A 333 -3.40 -8.33 8.62
CA GLY A 333 -2.33 -8.40 9.60
C GLY A 333 -2.27 -7.17 10.50
N ASP A 334 -1.60 -7.34 11.64
CA ASP A 334 -1.25 -6.28 12.57
C ASP A 334 0.20 -5.84 12.43
N ARG A 335 0.90 -6.32 11.39
CA ARG A 335 2.35 -6.13 11.18
C ARG A 335 2.74 -6.10 9.71
N ILE A 336 3.88 -5.49 9.42
CA ILE A 336 4.60 -5.61 8.15
C ILE A 336 5.68 -6.67 8.36
N ALA A 337 5.81 -7.62 7.41
CA ALA A 337 6.87 -8.63 7.43
C ALA A 337 8.06 -8.18 6.58
N ILE A 338 9.28 -8.41 7.10
CA ILE A 338 10.54 -8.05 6.44
C ILE A 338 11.31 -9.32 6.13
N PHE A 339 11.48 -9.61 4.86
CA PHE A 339 12.26 -10.73 4.35
C PHE A 339 13.61 -10.25 3.82
N PRO A 340 14.72 -10.92 4.10
CA PRO A 340 15.98 -10.63 3.43
C PRO A 340 15.88 -10.99 1.95
N LEU A 341 16.37 -10.10 1.06
CA LEU A 341 16.64 -10.46 -0.33
C LEU A 341 17.88 -11.34 -0.37
N VAL A 342 17.69 -12.61 -0.68
CA VAL A 342 18.82 -13.52 -0.96
C VAL A 342 19.39 -13.07 -2.31
N GLN A 343 20.61 -12.51 -2.31
CA GLN A 343 21.33 -12.27 -3.56
C GLN A 343 21.62 -13.61 -4.20
N SER A 344 21.09 -13.86 -5.39
CA SER A 344 21.55 -14.98 -6.20
C SER A 344 23.07 -14.87 -6.35
N PRO A 345 23.84 -15.95 -6.15
CA PRO A 345 25.29 -15.88 -6.39
C PRO A 345 25.54 -15.38 -7.82
N PRO A 346 26.57 -14.58 -8.05
CA PRO A 346 26.89 -14.09 -9.39
C PRO A 346 27.01 -15.30 -10.34
N SER A 347 26.29 -15.26 -11.44
CA SER A 347 26.43 -16.24 -12.51
C SER A 347 27.88 -16.27 -12.95
N ARG A 348 28.54 -17.40 -12.77
CA ARG A 348 29.92 -17.65 -13.24
C ARG A 348 29.99 -17.67 -14.76
#